data_7a76bf3e50d0b95fc4997e54f36ec52a
#
_entry.id   7a76bf3e50d0b95fc4997e54f36ec52a
#
_cell.length_a   1.000
_cell.length_b   1.000
_cell.length_c   1.000
_cell.angle_alpha   90.00
_cell.angle_beta   90.00
_cell.angle_gamma   90.00
#
_symmetry.space_group_name_H-M   'P 1'
#
loop_
_entity.id
_entity.type
_entity.pdbx_description
1 polymer ?
#
loop_
_entity_poly.entity_id
_entity_poly.type
_entity_poly.pdbx_seq_one_letter_code
_entity_poly.pdbx_strand_id
1 'polypeptide(L)'
;KGVIVRSMTNSVDDFPHTGTMTYNDLPQEQYIPAAAISSKAANILSADLKKNPTLKFYFKQDCKTLQDAPSFNVVGEIRGIETPKNIFVVGGHLDSWDLGEGAHDDGTGIVQSLEVAYLFKKNNIRPKNTIRIVFFMNEENGTRGAKKYAELAKLNKENHIGGLESDAGGHTPRGFSIQANASNTKLLQSWKKLLSPYGLHDLKAGGSGADIAPLKGED
;
A
#
# COMPACT_ATOMS: atom_id res chain seq x y z
N LYS A 1 -24.53 21.56 -9.35
CA LYS A 1 -23.18 21.83 -8.86
C LYS A 1 -22.39 20.50 -8.87
N GLY A 2 -21.09 20.55 -9.10
CA GLY A 2 -20.21 19.39 -9.10
C GLY A 2 -18.76 19.81 -8.92
N VAL A 3 -17.87 18.84 -8.78
CA VAL A 3 -16.42 19.05 -8.64
C VAL A 3 -15.68 18.26 -9.72
N ILE A 4 -14.72 18.89 -10.36
CA ILE A 4 -13.78 18.26 -11.27
C ILE A 4 -12.38 18.48 -10.71
N VAL A 5 -11.65 17.41 -10.50
CA VAL A 5 -10.31 17.42 -9.90
C VAL A 5 -9.29 17.08 -10.97
N ARG A 6 -8.22 17.87 -11.03
CA ARG A 6 -7.05 17.54 -11.84
C ARG A 6 -6.32 16.34 -11.24
N SER A 7 -5.92 15.40 -12.07
CA SER A 7 -5.08 14.29 -11.65
C SER A 7 -3.76 14.75 -11.01
N MET A 8 -3.39 14.14 -9.89
CA MET A 8 -2.17 14.43 -9.14
C MET A 8 -1.00 13.62 -9.72
N THR A 9 -0.49 14.07 -10.86
CA THR A 9 0.66 13.43 -11.52
C THR A 9 1.50 14.48 -12.23
N ASN A 10 2.79 14.23 -12.37
CA ASN A 10 3.69 15.03 -13.19
C ASN A 10 3.61 14.67 -14.68
N SER A 11 3.00 13.54 -15.02
CA SER A 11 2.77 13.16 -16.41
C SER A 11 1.67 14.00 -17.04
N VAL A 12 1.89 14.44 -18.29
CA VAL A 12 0.89 15.15 -19.08
C VAL A 12 0.33 14.19 -20.11
N ASP A 13 -0.48 13.27 -19.63
CA ASP A 13 -1.19 12.26 -20.40
C ASP A 13 -2.71 12.48 -20.36
N ASP A 14 -3.45 11.59 -21.00
CA ASP A 14 -4.92 11.66 -21.12
C ASP A 14 -5.62 10.61 -20.25
N PHE A 15 -4.93 10.09 -19.24
CA PHE A 15 -5.49 9.16 -18.27
C PHE A 15 -5.79 9.89 -16.96
N PRO A 16 -7.03 9.78 -16.43
CA PRO A 16 -7.31 10.32 -15.11
C PRO A 16 -6.63 9.45 -14.05
N HIS A 17 -5.99 10.10 -13.09
CA HIS A 17 -5.56 9.45 -11.86
C HIS A 17 -6.77 9.36 -10.94
N THR A 18 -7.16 8.15 -10.61
CA THR A 18 -8.33 7.89 -9.77
C THR A 18 -7.94 7.74 -8.30
N GLY A 19 -8.92 7.71 -7.44
CA GLY A 19 -8.78 7.55 -6.01
C GLY A 19 -10.14 7.51 -5.35
N THR A 20 -10.18 7.23 -4.07
CA THR A 20 -11.42 7.23 -3.30
C THR A 20 -11.79 8.64 -2.88
N MET A 21 -13.05 9.00 -3.12
CA MET A 21 -13.64 10.22 -2.58
C MET A 21 -14.63 9.87 -1.48
N THR A 22 -14.54 10.58 -0.39
CA THR A 22 -15.45 10.44 0.74
C THR A 22 -16.21 11.73 0.99
N TYR A 23 -17.44 11.61 1.46
CA TYR A 23 -18.26 12.74 1.90
C TYR A 23 -18.36 12.82 3.42
N ASN A 24 -17.58 11.99 4.13
CA ASN A 24 -17.63 11.85 5.59
C ASN A 24 -19.07 11.64 6.08
N ASP A 25 -19.55 12.51 6.96
CA ASP A 25 -20.87 12.39 7.60
C ASP A 25 -21.99 13.10 6.83
N LEU A 26 -21.77 13.52 5.59
CA LEU A 26 -22.82 14.15 4.80
C LEU A 26 -23.88 13.10 4.39
N PRO A 27 -25.17 13.41 4.51
CA PRO A 27 -26.23 12.57 3.98
C PRO A 27 -26.15 12.48 2.46
N GLN A 28 -26.53 11.31 1.92
CA GLN A 28 -26.34 11.00 0.49
C GLN A 28 -27.03 12.01 -0.46
N GLU A 29 -28.14 12.57 -0.05
CA GLU A 29 -28.88 13.60 -0.81
C GLU A 29 -28.13 14.93 -0.95
N GLN A 30 -27.07 15.11 -0.17
CA GLN A 30 -26.18 16.27 -0.26
C GLN A 30 -24.92 16.01 -1.09
N TYR A 31 -24.74 14.77 -1.58
CA TYR A 31 -23.59 14.45 -2.41
C TYR A 31 -23.67 15.19 -3.73
N ILE A 32 -22.54 15.76 -4.14
CA ILE A 32 -22.40 16.41 -5.44
C ILE A 32 -21.60 15.51 -6.38
N PRO A 33 -21.92 15.48 -7.68
CA PRO A 33 -21.09 14.76 -8.63
C PRO A 33 -19.65 15.23 -8.59
N ALA A 34 -18.71 14.29 -8.56
CA ALA A 34 -17.29 14.56 -8.60
C ALA A 34 -16.55 13.58 -9.51
N ALA A 35 -15.55 14.06 -10.22
CA ALA A 35 -14.73 13.25 -11.10
C ALA A 35 -13.30 13.78 -11.17
N ALA A 36 -12.35 12.87 -11.34
CA ALA A 36 -11.00 13.22 -11.76
C ALA A 36 -10.95 13.30 -13.29
N ILE A 37 -10.16 14.24 -13.80
CA ILE A 37 -9.84 14.35 -15.23
C ILE A 37 -8.33 14.30 -15.42
N SER A 38 -7.88 13.86 -16.57
CA SER A 38 -6.46 13.80 -16.91
C SER A 38 -5.77 15.16 -16.81
N SER A 39 -4.46 15.14 -16.65
CA SER A 39 -3.64 16.38 -16.66
C SER A 39 -3.80 17.15 -17.98
N LYS A 40 -3.89 16.43 -19.09
CA LYS A 40 -4.12 17.02 -20.42
C LYS A 40 -5.51 17.67 -20.52
N ALA A 41 -6.57 16.97 -20.11
CA ALA A 41 -7.93 17.51 -20.12
C ALA A 41 -8.06 18.73 -19.20
N ALA A 42 -7.43 18.70 -18.03
CA ALA A 42 -7.41 19.81 -17.10
C ALA A 42 -6.71 21.06 -17.67
N ASN A 43 -5.62 20.88 -18.42
CA ASN A 43 -4.94 21.97 -19.10
C ASN A 43 -5.82 22.59 -20.18
N ILE A 44 -6.50 21.78 -21.00
CA ILE A 44 -7.45 22.25 -22.02
C ILE A 44 -8.58 23.02 -21.37
N LEU A 45 -9.23 22.45 -20.38
CA LEU A 45 -10.34 23.09 -19.66
C LEU A 45 -9.92 24.42 -19.03
N SER A 46 -8.74 24.47 -18.41
CA SER A 46 -8.21 25.69 -17.83
C SER A 46 -7.94 26.78 -18.87
N ALA A 47 -7.40 26.40 -20.04
CA ALA A 47 -7.17 27.35 -21.13
C ALA A 47 -8.49 27.90 -21.71
N ASP A 48 -9.50 27.04 -21.85
CA ASP A 48 -10.80 27.43 -22.39
C ASP A 48 -11.59 28.31 -21.41
N LEU A 49 -11.50 28.03 -20.10
CA LEU A 49 -12.09 28.88 -19.06
C LEU A 49 -11.46 30.29 -19.02
N LYS A 50 -10.17 30.42 -19.31
CA LYS A 50 -9.52 31.73 -19.43
C LYS A 50 -10.06 32.55 -20.61
N LYS A 51 -10.43 31.90 -21.71
CA LYS A 51 -11.01 32.53 -22.89
C LYS A 51 -12.51 32.81 -22.69
N ASN A 52 -13.22 31.91 -22.05
CA ASN A 52 -14.66 32.01 -21.80
C ASN A 52 -14.98 31.62 -20.33
N PRO A 53 -14.98 32.58 -19.40
CA PRO A 53 -15.27 32.35 -17.99
C PRO A 53 -16.67 31.79 -17.70
N THR A 54 -17.58 31.88 -18.66
CA THR A 54 -18.94 31.34 -18.55
C THR A 54 -19.14 30.01 -19.24
N LEU A 55 -18.03 29.34 -19.60
CA LEU A 55 -18.04 28.03 -20.22
C LEU A 55 -18.90 27.04 -19.40
N LYS A 56 -19.77 26.36 -20.08
CA LYS A 56 -20.58 25.29 -19.47
C LYS A 56 -19.91 23.96 -19.76
N PHE A 57 -19.77 23.17 -18.72
CA PHE A 57 -19.25 21.81 -18.77
C PHE A 57 -20.39 20.84 -18.49
N TYR A 58 -20.55 19.84 -19.33
CA TYR A 58 -21.46 18.74 -19.13
C TYR A 58 -20.69 17.45 -18.88
N PHE A 59 -20.99 16.75 -17.80
CA PHE A 59 -20.55 15.40 -17.62
C PHE A 59 -21.66 14.54 -17.02
N LYS A 60 -21.63 13.26 -17.33
CA LYS A 60 -22.58 12.27 -16.83
C LYS A 60 -21.77 11.13 -16.20
N GLN A 61 -22.21 10.71 -15.03
CA GLN A 61 -21.70 9.55 -14.33
C GLN A 61 -22.82 8.53 -14.13
N ASP A 62 -22.51 7.26 -14.28
CA ASP A 62 -23.39 6.15 -13.96
C ASP A 62 -22.64 5.14 -13.09
N CYS A 63 -22.11 5.65 -11.99
CA CYS A 63 -21.34 4.87 -11.02
C CYS A 63 -22.30 4.09 -10.12
N LYS A 64 -21.96 2.82 -9.87
CA LYS A 64 -22.74 1.93 -9.00
C LYS A 64 -21.80 1.18 -8.08
N THR A 65 -22.13 1.12 -6.82
CA THR A 65 -21.49 0.19 -5.89
C THR A 65 -22.08 -1.18 -6.10
N LEU A 66 -21.28 -2.13 -6.50
CA LEU A 66 -21.66 -3.53 -6.68
C LEU A 66 -21.53 -4.29 -5.37
N GLN A 67 -22.08 -5.52 -5.34
CA GLN A 67 -21.86 -6.41 -4.22
C GLN A 67 -20.38 -6.82 -4.13
N ASP A 68 -19.92 -7.05 -2.91
CA ASP A 68 -18.56 -7.52 -2.67
C ASP A 68 -18.33 -8.86 -3.36
N ALA A 69 -17.19 -8.99 -4.04
CA ALA A 69 -16.74 -10.23 -4.63
C ALA A 69 -15.67 -10.89 -3.73
N PRO A 70 -15.67 -12.23 -3.60
CA PRO A 70 -14.62 -12.92 -2.84
C PRO A 70 -13.27 -12.76 -3.52
N SER A 71 -12.25 -12.51 -2.71
CA SER A 71 -10.86 -12.46 -3.14
C SER A 71 -9.95 -13.07 -2.08
N PHE A 72 -8.64 -13.15 -2.35
CA PHE A 72 -7.73 -13.92 -1.51
C PHE A 72 -6.38 -13.21 -1.36
N ASN A 73 -5.83 -13.23 -0.13
CA ASN A 73 -4.40 -13.02 0.06
C ASN A 73 -3.62 -14.25 -0.42
N VAL A 74 -2.40 -14.04 -0.90
CA VAL A 74 -1.47 -15.14 -1.20
C VAL A 74 -0.45 -15.23 -0.08
N VAL A 75 -0.26 -16.43 0.48
CA VAL A 75 0.62 -16.65 1.63
C VAL A 75 1.60 -17.77 1.34
N GLY A 76 2.88 -17.51 1.59
CA GLY A 76 3.95 -18.49 1.53
C GLY A 76 4.86 -18.40 2.75
N GLU A 77 5.51 -19.52 3.13
CA GLU A 77 6.36 -19.54 4.32
C GLU A 77 7.70 -20.22 4.08
N ILE A 78 8.72 -19.66 4.73
CA ILE A 78 9.95 -20.37 5.06
C ILE A 78 9.93 -20.64 6.55
N ARG A 79 9.64 -21.88 6.92
CA ARG A 79 9.45 -22.27 8.31
C ARG A 79 10.75 -22.17 9.11
N GLY A 80 10.67 -21.52 10.27
CA GLY A 80 11.78 -21.39 11.20
C GLY A 80 12.19 -22.73 11.81
N ILE A 81 13.50 -22.85 12.10
CA ILE A 81 14.06 -24.11 12.63
C ILE A 81 14.16 -24.18 14.16
N GLU A 82 14.20 -23.01 14.84
CA GLU A 82 14.30 -22.97 16.30
C GLU A 82 12.97 -22.57 16.95
N THR A 83 12.36 -21.50 16.47
CA THR A 83 11.12 -20.95 16.99
C THR A 83 10.08 -20.75 15.86
N PRO A 84 9.59 -21.86 15.24
CA PRO A 84 8.71 -21.78 14.06
C PRO A 84 7.34 -21.13 14.34
N LYS A 85 6.96 -20.98 15.60
CA LYS A 85 5.72 -20.29 15.99
C LYS A 85 5.85 -18.78 15.97
N ASN A 86 7.09 -18.25 16.00
CA ASN A 86 7.35 -16.83 15.84
C ASN A 86 7.37 -16.51 14.36
N ILE A 87 6.55 -15.56 13.94
CA ILE A 87 6.34 -15.22 12.54
C ILE A 87 6.83 -13.79 12.32
N PHE A 88 7.68 -13.61 11.31
CA PHE A 88 8.00 -12.30 10.76
C PHE A 88 7.37 -12.20 9.37
N VAL A 89 6.52 -11.21 9.16
CA VAL A 89 5.83 -10.98 7.89
C VAL A 89 6.66 -10.11 6.98
N VAL A 90 6.72 -10.47 5.70
CA VAL A 90 7.23 -9.62 4.63
C VAL A 90 6.16 -9.57 3.54
N GLY A 91 5.79 -8.39 3.08
CA GLY A 91 4.69 -8.30 2.11
C GLY A 91 4.55 -6.97 1.41
N GLY A 92 3.51 -6.91 0.65
CA GLY A 92 2.97 -5.80 -0.09
C GLY A 92 1.61 -6.18 -0.62
N HIS A 93 0.95 -5.35 -1.44
CA HIS A 93 -0.40 -5.64 -1.92
C HIS A 93 -0.46 -6.04 -3.40
N LEU A 94 -1.48 -6.86 -3.73
CA LEU A 94 -1.67 -7.42 -5.08
C LEU A 94 -2.57 -6.59 -5.97
N ASP A 95 -3.46 -5.82 -5.38
CA ASP A 95 -4.38 -4.99 -6.13
C ASP A 95 -3.73 -3.67 -6.56
N SER A 96 -4.36 -3.01 -7.47
CA SER A 96 -3.97 -1.68 -7.95
C SER A 96 -5.22 -0.89 -8.32
N TRP A 97 -5.09 0.41 -8.49
CA TRP A 97 -6.16 1.24 -9.01
C TRP A 97 -6.57 0.84 -10.44
N ASP A 98 -7.88 0.87 -10.70
CA ASP A 98 -8.45 0.61 -12.01
C ASP A 98 -7.78 1.42 -13.12
N LEU A 99 -7.60 0.75 -14.27
CA LEU A 99 -6.86 1.14 -15.44
C LEU A 99 -5.33 1.10 -15.27
N GLY A 100 -4.81 0.98 -14.05
CA GLY A 100 -3.39 0.75 -13.77
C GLY A 100 -3.05 -0.73 -13.77
N GLU A 101 -1.82 -1.06 -14.17
CA GLU A 101 -1.30 -2.42 -14.10
C GLU A 101 -0.61 -2.72 -12.76
N GLY A 102 -0.48 -1.71 -11.87
CA GLY A 102 0.12 -1.85 -10.55
C GLY A 102 1.60 -2.21 -10.56
N ALA A 103 2.33 -1.92 -11.64
CA ALA A 103 3.74 -2.32 -11.75
C ALA A 103 4.62 -1.65 -10.70
N HIS A 104 4.33 -0.41 -10.34
CA HIS A 104 5.06 0.38 -9.36
C HIS A 104 4.41 0.31 -7.97
N ASP A 105 3.12 0.42 -7.91
CA ASP A 105 2.25 0.40 -6.75
C ASP A 105 1.21 -0.74 -6.92
N ASP A 106 1.39 -1.95 -6.35
CA ASP A 106 2.56 -2.34 -5.56
C ASP A 106 3.27 -3.60 -6.13
N GLY A 107 3.27 -3.77 -7.45
CA GLY A 107 4.01 -4.87 -8.08
C GLY A 107 5.48 -4.92 -7.68
N THR A 108 6.10 -3.76 -7.37
CA THR A 108 7.48 -3.70 -6.91
C THR A 108 7.64 -4.26 -5.50
N GLY A 109 6.72 -4.00 -4.57
CA GLY A 109 6.77 -4.57 -3.22
C GLY A 109 6.52 -6.07 -3.22
N ILE A 110 5.60 -6.53 -4.07
CA ILE A 110 5.38 -7.96 -4.31
C ILE A 110 6.69 -8.66 -4.75
N VAL A 111 7.36 -8.13 -5.77
CA VAL A 111 8.60 -8.72 -6.30
C VAL A 111 9.73 -8.67 -5.27
N GLN A 112 9.88 -7.57 -4.54
CA GLN A 112 10.87 -7.45 -3.47
C GLN A 112 10.62 -8.47 -2.35
N SER A 113 9.38 -8.64 -1.95
CA SER A 113 8.99 -9.62 -0.92
C SER A 113 9.23 -11.05 -1.38
N LEU A 114 8.96 -11.37 -2.65
CA LEU A 114 9.27 -12.67 -3.24
C LEU A 114 10.78 -12.91 -3.32
N GLU A 115 11.57 -11.88 -3.65
CA GLU A 115 13.02 -11.98 -3.71
C GLU A 115 13.62 -12.32 -2.34
N VAL A 116 13.05 -11.82 -1.24
CA VAL A 116 13.45 -12.26 0.12
C VAL A 116 13.36 -13.78 0.23
N ALA A 117 12.21 -14.36 -0.12
CA ALA A 117 12.04 -15.81 -0.07
C ALA A 117 13.00 -16.57 -0.99
N TYR A 118 13.20 -16.04 -2.20
CA TYR A 118 14.15 -16.61 -3.16
C TYR A 118 15.59 -16.62 -2.63
N LEU A 119 16.03 -15.52 -2.03
CA LEU A 119 17.38 -15.39 -1.47
C LEU A 119 17.63 -16.36 -0.30
N PHE A 120 16.64 -16.53 0.59
CA PHE A 120 16.70 -17.53 1.66
C PHE A 120 16.88 -18.94 1.08
N LYS A 121 16.05 -19.29 0.09
CA LYS A 121 16.11 -20.59 -0.56
C LYS A 121 17.42 -20.80 -1.34
N LYS A 122 17.81 -19.85 -2.17
CA LYS A 122 19.02 -19.91 -3.01
C LYS A 122 20.30 -20.07 -2.19
N ASN A 123 20.38 -19.38 -1.06
CA ASN A 123 21.56 -19.41 -0.20
C ASN A 123 21.46 -20.48 0.90
N ASN A 124 20.46 -21.35 0.88
CA ASN A 124 20.21 -22.37 1.92
C ASN A 124 20.16 -21.78 3.34
N ILE A 125 19.69 -20.54 3.48
CA ILE A 125 19.54 -19.89 4.77
C ILE A 125 18.31 -20.46 5.46
N ARG A 126 18.52 -21.02 6.66
CA ARG A 126 17.45 -21.51 7.51
C ARG A 126 17.19 -20.50 8.61
N PRO A 127 16.08 -19.76 8.56
CA PRO A 127 15.79 -18.75 9.57
C PRO A 127 15.46 -19.39 10.92
N LYS A 128 15.77 -18.68 12.00
CA LYS A 128 15.41 -19.10 13.36
C LYS A 128 13.87 -19.10 13.54
N ASN A 129 13.26 -17.98 13.15
CA ASN A 129 11.80 -17.77 13.17
C ASN A 129 11.23 -18.00 11.77
N THR A 130 9.94 -18.22 11.66
CA THR A 130 9.26 -18.32 10.37
C THR A 130 9.24 -16.98 9.67
N ILE A 131 9.66 -16.94 8.39
CA ILE A 131 9.45 -15.81 7.50
C ILE A 131 8.22 -16.12 6.67
N ARG A 132 7.20 -15.30 6.79
CA ARG A 132 5.94 -15.44 6.05
C ARG A 132 5.85 -14.32 5.02
N ILE A 133 5.78 -14.69 3.75
CA ILE A 133 5.52 -13.76 2.66
C ILE A 133 4.00 -13.65 2.50
N VAL A 134 3.48 -12.44 2.51
CA VAL A 134 2.04 -12.21 2.36
C VAL A 134 1.83 -11.16 1.28
N PHE A 135 1.03 -11.50 0.28
CA PHE A 135 0.53 -10.57 -0.71
C PHE A 135 -0.92 -10.26 -0.38
N PHE A 136 -1.13 -9.07 0.11
CA PHE A 136 -2.43 -8.62 0.59
C PHE A 136 -3.33 -8.22 -0.57
N MET A 137 -4.62 -8.34 -0.38
CA MET A 137 -5.61 -7.97 -1.39
C MET A 137 -6.51 -6.84 -0.88
N ASN A 138 -6.85 -5.92 -1.79
CA ASN A 138 -7.74 -4.81 -1.51
C ASN A 138 -7.13 -3.75 -0.56
N GLU A 139 -5.84 -3.48 -0.69
CA GLU A 139 -5.20 -2.38 0.04
C GLU A 139 -5.85 -1.05 -0.38
N GLU A 140 -5.87 -0.78 -1.66
CA GLU A 140 -6.32 0.46 -2.31
C GLU A 140 -7.77 0.86 -1.99
N ASN A 141 -8.60 -0.12 -1.66
CA ASN A 141 -10.02 0.08 -1.42
C ASN A 141 -10.49 -0.38 -0.04
N GLY A 142 -9.63 -0.32 0.96
CA GLY A 142 -10.02 -0.48 2.34
C GLY A 142 -9.28 -1.52 3.16
N THR A 143 -8.12 -2.02 2.69
CA THR A 143 -7.22 -2.93 3.44
C THR A 143 -7.94 -4.19 3.95
N ARG A 144 -8.90 -4.72 3.20
CA ARG A 144 -9.74 -5.83 3.68
C ARG A 144 -8.96 -7.12 3.85
N GLY A 145 -7.98 -7.38 2.95
CA GLY A 145 -7.08 -8.51 3.02
C GLY A 145 -6.23 -8.49 4.28
N ALA A 146 -5.64 -7.34 4.59
CA ALA A 146 -4.83 -7.13 5.78
C ALA A 146 -5.64 -7.30 7.08
N LYS A 147 -6.82 -6.70 7.14
CA LYS A 147 -7.74 -6.84 8.28
C LYS A 147 -8.15 -8.29 8.51
N LYS A 148 -8.47 -9.01 7.42
CA LYS A 148 -8.85 -10.44 7.52
C LYS A 148 -7.68 -11.31 7.93
N TYR A 149 -6.48 -11.01 7.44
CA TYR A 149 -5.27 -11.69 7.86
C TYR A 149 -5.02 -11.50 9.37
N ALA A 150 -5.09 -10.28 9.87
CA ALA A 150 -4.91 -9.99 11.29
C ALA A 150 -6.00 -10.65 12.18
N GLU A 151 -7.26 -10.65 11.74
CA GLU A 151 -8.35 -11.36 12.41
C GLU A 151 -8.05 -12.86 12.56
N LEU A 152 -7.63 -13.52 11.46
CA LEU A 152 -7.29 -14.93 11.46
C LEU A 152 -6.04 -15.23 12.29
N ALA A 153 -5.03 -14.37 12.23
CA ALA A 153 -3.84 -14.48 13.06
C ALA A 153 -4.18 -14.47 14.56
N LYS A 154 -5.05 -13.55 14.98
CA LYS A 154 -5.56 -13.47 16.35
C LYS A 154 -6.37 -14.71 16.74
N LEU A 155 -7.27 -15.16 15.87
CA LEU A 155 -8.08 -16.36 16.08
C LEU A 155 -7.21 -17.61 16.27
N ASN A 156 -6.19 -17.75 15.44
CA ASN A 156 -5.23 -18.86 15.48
C ASN A 156 -4.17 -18.73 16.57
N LYS A 157 -4.17 -17.61 17.30
CA LYS A 157 -3.17 -17.29 18.34
C LYS A 157 -1.74 -17.34 17.79
N GLU A 158 -1.56 -16.83 16.59
CA GLU A 158 -0.24 -16.71 15.95
C GLU A 158 0.61 -15.64 16.62
N ASN A 159 1.90 -15.90 16.76
CA ASN A 159 2.83 -14.94 17.37
C ASN A 159 3.61 -14.16 16.29
N HIS A 160 3.11 -13.02 15.90
CA HIS A 160 3.79 -12.12 14.99
C HIS A 160 4.78 -11.24 15.76
N ILE A 161 6.08 -11.42 15.46
CA ILE A 161 7.19 -10.71 16.13
C ILE A 161 7.63 -9.46 15.41
N GLY A 162 7.13 -9.23 14.21
CA GLY A 162 7.40 -8.05 13.38
C GLY A 162 6.90 -8.21 11.96
N GLY A 163 6.96 -7.12 11.22
CA GLY A 163 6.61 -7.09 9.80
C GLY A 163 7.40 -6.06 9.04
N LEU A 164 7.58 -6.30 7.77
CA LEU A 164 8.16 -5.39 6.79
C LEU A 164 7.24 -5.34 5.57
N GLU A 165 6.82 -4.14 5.22
CA GLU A 165 6.03 -3.89 4.02
C GLU A 165 6.82 -3.01 3.08
N SER A 166 6.74 -3.30 1.80
CA SER A 166 7.27 -2.47 0.73
C SER A 166 6.11 -2.01 -0.14
N ASP A 167 5.78 -0.73 -0.06
CA ASP A 167 4.68 -0.09 -0.75
C ASP A 167 5.03 1.37 -1.10
N ALA A 168 6.32 1.63 -1.31
CA ALA A 168 6.83 2.96 -1.65
C ALA A 168 7.42 3.03 -3.07
N GLY A 169 7.12 2.03 -3.89
CA GLY A 169 7.55 1.92 -5.26
C GLY A 169 8.95 1.36 -5.49
N GLY A 170 9.35 1.28 -6.75
CA GLY A 170 10.56 0.58 -7.21
C GLY A 170 11.82 1.44 -7.32
N HIS A 171 11.87 2.59 -6.69
CA HIS A 171 13.07 3.42 -6.67
C HIS A 171 14.12 2.89 -5.67
N THR A 172 15.36 3.39 -5.79
CA THR A 172 16.42 3.03 -4.85
C THR A 172 16.00 3.33 -3.41
N PRO A 173 15.94 2.31 -2.53
CA PRO A 173 15.53 2.50 -1.15
C PRO A 173 16.52 3.40 -0.41
N ARG A 174 16.04 4.23 0.50
CA ARG A 174 16.85 5.13 1.33
C ARG A 174 16.82 4.78 2.81
N GLY A 175 15.87 3.94 3.21
CA GLY A 175 15.73 3.55 4.60
C GLY A 175 14.39 2.91 4.90
N PHE A 176 14.03 2.93 6.17
CA PHE A 176 12.78 2.38 6.68
C PHE A 176 12.12 3.34 7.65
N SER A 177 10.80 3.42 7.59
CA SER A 177 9.97 3.97 8.65
C SER A 177 9.74 2.88 9.70
N ILE A 178 9.92 3.22 10.98
CA ILE A 178 9.91 2.25 12.08
C ILE A 178 8.76 2.58 13.02
N GLN A 179 7.81 1.68 13.14
CA GLN A 179 6.79 1.72 14.17
C GLN A 179 7.04 0.58 15.18
N ALA A 180 7.67 0.92 16.29
CA ALA A 180 8.02 -0.02 17.35
C ALA A 180 8.13 0.70 18.68
N ASN A 181 8.23 -0.05 19.80
CA ASN A 181 8.58 0.54 21.09
C ASN A 181 9.99 1.15 21.06
N ALA A 182 10.31 1.96 22.08
CA ALA A 182 11.57 2.71 22.11
C ALA A 182 12.83 1.82 22.08
N SER A 183 12.77 0.64 22.70
CA SER A 183 13.89 -0.32 22.70
C SER A 183 14.15 -0.89 21.31
N ASN A 184 13.10 -1.39 20.66
CA ASN A 184 13.18 -1.97 19.32
C ASN A 184 13.53 -0.90 18.29
N THR A 185 13.00 0.32 18.41
CA THR A 185 13.39 1.44 17.54
C THR A 185 14.90 1.72 17.63
N LYS A 186 15.46 1.80 18.85
CA LYS A 186 16.92 1.97 19.03
C LYS A 186 17.71 0.81 18.46
N LEU A 187 17.24 -0.43 18.63
CA LEU A 187 17.88 -1.61 18.08
C LEU A 187 17.95 -1.52 16.54
N LEU A 188 16.82 -1.26 15.90
CA LEU A 188 16.76 -1.14 14.42
C LEU A 188 17.62 0.02 13.92
N GLN A 189 17.60 1.16 14.61
CA GLN A 189 18.47 2.29 14.28
C GLN A 189 19.97 1.98 14.42
N SER A 190 20.35 1.08 15.32
CA SER A 190 21.75 0.65 15.47
C SER A 190 22.28 -0.08 14.21
N TRP A 191 21.40 -0.64 13.39
CA TRP A 191 21.75 -1.31 12.13
C TRP A 191 22.16 -0.34 11.02
N LYS A 192 22.05 0.97 11.23
CA LYS A 192 22.43 1.97 10.24
C LYS A 192 23.82 1.74 9.65
N LYS A 193 24.80 1.34 10.48
CA LYS A 193 26.17 1.04 10.00
C LYS A 193 26.22 -0.16 9.06
N LEU A 194 25.36 -1.15 9.25
CA LEU A 194 25.24 -2.33 8.40
C LEU A 194 24.54 -2.00 7.07
N LEU A 195 23.59 -1.09 7.10
CA LEU A 195 22.72 -0.78 5.98
C LEU A 195 23.24 0.37 5.10
N SER A 196 24.07 1.26 5.66
CA SER A 196 24.64 2.41 4.95
C SER A 196 25.43 2.07 3.69
N PRO A 197 26.23 0.96 3.62
CA PRO A 197 26.89 0.56 2.39
C PRO A 197 25.95 0.26 1.22
N TYR A 198 24.69 -0.05 1.51
CA TYR A 198 23.62 -0.29 0.52
C TYR A 198 22.80 0.95 0.22
N GLY A 199 23.18 2.12 0.69
CA GLY A 199 22.45 3.38 0.47
C GLY A 199 21.30 3.62 1.44
N LEU A 200 21.12 2.77 2.44
CA LEU A 200 20.03 2.87 3.42
C LEU A 200 20.51 3.70 4.63
N HIS A 201 20.12 4.96 4.65
CA HIS A 201 20.60 5.92 5.66
C HIS A 201 19.50 6.36 6.64
N ASP A 202 18.24 6.25 6.21
CA ASP A 202 17.09 6.74 6.94
C ASP A 202 16.42 5.61 7.71
N LEU A 203 16.64 5.60 9.02
CA LEU A 203 15.95 4.71 9.95
C LEU A 203 15.24 5.59 10.97
N LYS A 204 14.01 6.00 10.63
CA LYS A 204 13.26 6.99 11.40
C LYS A 204 12.06 6.35 12.08
N ALA A 205 11.80 6.75 13.31
CA ALA A 205 10.51 6.47 13.92
C ALA A 205 9.39 7.12 13.08
N GLY A 206 8.36 6.36 12.78
CA GLY A 206 7.27 6.79 11.90
C GLY A 206 6.12 5.79 11.87
N GLY A 207 5.29 5.86 10.83
CA GLY A 207 4.23 4.91 10.59
C GLY A 207 4.73 3.55 10.11
N SER A 208 3.88 2.54 10.19
CA SER A 208 4.03 1.26 9.48
C SER A 208 3.31 1.32 8.13
N GLY A 209 3.49 0.31 7.30
CA GLY A 209 2.69 0.12 6.11
C GLY A 209 1.22 -0.20 6.41
N ALA A 210 0.35 0.04 5.44
CA ALA A 210 -1.10 -0.09 5.62
C ALA A 210 -1.52 -1.53 5.91
N ASP A 211 -0.88 -2.50 5.27
CA ASP A 211 -1.24 -3.90 5.36
C ASP A 211 -0.69 -4.61 6.60
N ILE A 212 0.47 -4.21 7.11
CA ILE A 212 1.02 -4.78 8.35
C ILE A 212 0.54 -4.05 9.61
N ALA A 213 0.00 -2.84 9.47
CA ALA A 213 -0.51 -2.07 10.61
C ALA A 213 -1.56 -2.82 11.47
N PRO A 214 -2.50 -3.59 10.88
CA PRO A 214 -3.49 -4.35 11.66
C PRO A 214 -2.90 -5.46 12.53
N LEU A 215 -1.65 -5.87 12.28
CA LEU A 215 -0.94 -6.87 13.07
C LEU A 215 -0.35 -6.32 14.37
N LYS A 216 -0.35 -5.00 14.52
CA LYS A 216 0.17 -4.36 15.71
C LYS A 216 -0.61 -4.81 16.95
N GLY A 217 0.11 -5.35 17.94
CA GLY A 217 -0.46 -5.61 19.25
C GLY A 217 -0.75 -4.32 20.03
N GLU A 218 -1.34 -4.47 21.20
CA GLU A 218 -1.63 -3.33 22.10
C GLU A 218 -0.36 -2.78 22.80
N ASP A 219 0.81 -3.42 22.59
CA ASP A 219 2.10 -3.07 23.24
C ASP A 219 3.09 -2.40 22.26
#